data_4121fe831599fa955e1092e08f833b76
#
_entry.id   4121fe831599fa955e1092e08f833b76
#
_cell.length_a   1.000
_cell.length_b   1.000
_cell.length_c   1.000
_cell.angle_alpha   90.00
_cell.angle_beta   90.00
_cell.angle_gamma   90.00
#
_symmetry.space_group_name_H-M   'P 1'
#
loop_
_entity.id
_entity.type
_entity.pdbx_description
1 polymer ?
#
loop_
_entity_poly.entity_id
_entity_poly.type
_entity_poly.pdbx_seq_one_letter_code
_entity_poly.pdbx_strand_id
1 'polypeptide(L)'
;MARKIVWSYEASADIEALANYISRDSIFYAAAFIQETLDLSRSLNEFSERGRVVPEFGDPNIRELFVREYRLIYSIEKDCREF
;
A
#
# COMPACT_ATOMS: atom_id res chain seq x y z
N MET A 1 -3.31 -19.50 -3.54
CA MET A 1 -4.47 -19.04 -2.77
C MET A 1 -4.32 -17.57 -2.43
N ALA A 2 -5.39 -16.82 -2.61
CA ALA A 2 -5.34 -15.38 -2.39
C ALA A 2 -5.24 -15.05 -0.91
N ARG A 3 -4.52 -13.98 -0.60
CA ARG A 3 -4.39 -13.47 0.75
C ARG A 3 -5.32 -12.29 0.94
N LYS A 4 -5.78 -12.11 2.16
CA LYS A 4 -6.63 -10.99 2.48
C LYS A 4 -5.77 -9.76 2.76
N ILE A 5 -6.16 -8.63 2.16
CA ILE A 5 -5.47 -7.36 2.39
C ILE A 5 -6.12 -6.65 3.57
N VAL A 6 -5.30 -6.30 4.54
CA VAL A 6 -5.75 -5.55 5.71
C VAL A 6 -4.88 -4.31 5.86
N TRP A 7 -5.53 -3.15 5.95
CA TRP A 7 -4.83 -1.89 6.14
C TRP A 7 -4.66 -1.61 7.62
N SER A 8 -3.45 -1.27 8.02
CA SER A 8 -3.22 -0.86 9.41
C SER A 8 -3.86 0.50 9.63
N TYR A 9 -4.12 0.82 10.88
CA TYR A 9 -4.67 2.12 11.22
C TYR A 9 -3.75 3.25 10.74
N GLU A 10 -2.46 3.08 10.96
CA GLU A 10 -1.48 4.10 10.55
C GLU A 10 -1.46 4.30 9.04
N ALA A 11 -1.53 3.20 8.29
CA ALA A 11 -1.52 3.30 6.82
C ALA A 11 -2.79 3.99 6.33
N SER A 12 -3.93 3.67 6.92
CA SER A 12 -5.18 4.31 6.54
C SER A 12 -5.15 5.81 6.84
N ALA A 13 -4.61 6.18 8.00
CA ALA A 13 -4.50 7.59 8.36
C ALA A 13 -3.53 8.32 7.44
N ASP A 14 -2.44 7.64 7.05
CA ASP A 14 -1.44 8.25 6.18
C ASP A 14 -2.01 8.53 4.79
N ILE A 15 -2.75 7.58 4.22
CA ILE A 15 -3.29 7.79 2.87
C ILE A 15 -4.35 8.89 2.90
N GLU A 16 -5.11 8.97 3.99
CA GLU A 16 -6.11 10.03 4.13
C GLU A 16 -5.43 11.39 4.21
N ALA A 17 -4.36 11.48 5.00
CA ALA A 17 -3.62 12.74 5.12
C ALA A 17 -3.00 13.15 3.79
N LEU A 18 -2.43 12.20 3.07
CA LEU A 18 -1.85 12.49 1.76
C LEU A 18 -2.90 12.94 0.76
N ALA A 19 -4.07 12.27 0.76
CA ALA A 19 -5.15 12.65 -0.14
C ALA A 19 -5.63 14.06 0.15
N ASN A 20 -5.75 14.41 1.43
CA ASN A 20 -6.14 15.76 1.80
C ASN A 20 -5.12 16.79 1.37
N TYR A 21 -3.84 16.46 1.52
CA TYR A 21 -2.78 17.37 1.09
C TYR A 21 -2.80 17.58 -0.43
N ILE A 22 -2.93 16.48 -1.17
CA ILE A 22 -2.94 16.55 -2.64
C ILE A 22 -4.18 17.30 -3.14
N SER A 23 -5.32 17.13 -2.46
CA SER A 23 -6.57 17.74 -2.91
C SER A 23 -6.54 19.27 -2.84
N ARG A 24 -5.60 19.83 -2.12
CA ARG A 24 -5.44 21.29 -2.09
C ARG A 24 -5.09 21.81 -3.47
N ASP A 25 -4.33 21.03 -4.24
CA ASP A 25 -4.00 21.40 -5.61
C ASP A 25 -5.00 20.88 -6.60
N SER A 26 -5.48 19.65 -6.42
CA SER A 26 -6.40 19.06 -7.38
C SER A 26 -7.15 17.90 -6.73
N ILE A 27 -8.48 18.04 -6.68
CA ILE A 27 -9.35 16.97 -6.18
C ILE A 27 -9.26 15.76 -7.11
N PHE A 28 -9.15 16.01 -8.41
CA PHE A 28 -9.08 14.91 -9.39
C PHE A 28 -7.80 14.11 -9.23
N TYR A 29 -6.70 14.80 -8.98
CA TYR A 29 -5.42 14.13 -8.77
C TYR A 29 -5.47 13.30 -7.49
N ALA A 30 -6.08 13.84 -6.44
CA ALA A 30 -6.20 13.12 -5.17
C ALA A 30 -7.04 11.86 -5.34
N ALA A 31 -8.15 11.95 -6.04
CA ALA A 31 -9.01 10.80 -6.29
C ALA A 31 -8.27 9.73 -7.09
N ALA A 32 -7.52 10.16 -8.10
CA ALA A 32 -6.74 9.23 -8.91
C ALA A 32 -5.66 8.54 -8.09
N PHE A 33 -5.03 9.28 -7.20
CA PHE A 33 -4.00 8.72 -6.34
C PHE A 33 -4.57 7.65 -5.41
N ILE A 34 -5.72 7.92 -4.81
CA ILE A 34 -6.37 6.95 -3.94
C ILE A 34 -6.74 5.70 -4.73
N GLN A 35 -7.35 5.88 -5.90
CA GLN A 35 -7.77 4.76 -6.72
C GLN A 35 -6.59 3.89 -7.13
N GLU A 36 -5.51 4.53 -7.54
CA GLU A 36 -4.30 3.83 -7.94
C GLU A 36 -3.72 3.02 -6.79
N THR A 37 -3.70 3.62 -5.59
CA THR A 37 -3.19 2.95 -4.40
C THR A 37 -4.04 1.73 -4.05
N LEU A 38 -5.36 1.88 -4.10
CA LEU A 38 -6.26 0.77 -3.80
C LEU A 38 -6.12 -0.36 -4.83
N ASP A 39 -5.99 0.00 -6.10
CA ASP A 39 -5.82 -1.01 -7.14
C ASP A 39 -4.54 -1.80 -6.94
N LEU A 40 -3.45 -1.12 -6.60
CA LEU A 40 -2.19 -1.80 -6.35
C LEU A 40 -2.30 -2.70 -5.13
N SER A 41 -2.95 -2.23 -4.06
CA SER A 41 -3.07 -3.05 -2.86
C SER A 41 -3.90 -4.30 -3.14
N ARG A 42 -4.95 -4.18 -3.95
CA ARG A 42 -5.77 -5.34 -4.30
C ARG A 42 -4.99 -6.39 -5.06
N SER A 43 -4.03 -5.96 -5.89
CA SER A 43 -3.23 -6.91 -6.66
C SER A 43 -2.42 -7.81 -5.74
N LEU A 44 -2.16 -7.38 -4.49
CA LEU A 44 -1.40 -8.17 -3.55
C LEU A 44 -2.18 -9.36 -3.02
N ASN A 45 -3.50 -9.42 -3.23
CA ASN A 45 -4.28 -10.61 -2.89
C ASN A 45 -3.78 -11.84 -3.62
N GLU A 46 -3.36 -11.67 -4.87
CA GLU A 46 -2.90 -12.78 -5.69
C GLU A 46 -1.40 -12.78 -5.88
N PHE A 47 -0.78 -11.61 -5.85
CA PHE A 47 0.64 -11.47 -6.13
C PHE A 47 1.32 -10.80 -4.94
N SER A 48 1.28 -11.47 -3.80
CA SER A 48 1.80 -10.88 -2.56
C SER A 48 3.30 -10.59 -2.63
N GLU A 49 4.02 -11.28 -3.50
CA GLU A 49 5.48 -11.08 -3.63
C GLU A 49 5.81 -10.12 -4.76
N ARG A 50 4.84 -9.40 -5.26
CA ARG A 50 5.03 -8.49 -6.37
C ARG A 50 5.99 -7.34 -6.05
N GLY A 51 5.93 -6.84 -4.80
CA GLY A 51 6.81 -5.76 -4.40
C GLY A 51 8.21 -6.26 -4.12
N ARG A 52 9.16 -5.34 -4.08
CA ARG A 52 10.54 -5.71 -3.77
C ARG A 52 10.77 -5.66 -2.27
N VAL A 53 11.75 -6.42 -1.82
CA VAL A 53 12.13 -6.42 -0.42
C VAL A 53 12.66 -5.03 -0.03
N VAL A 54 12.19 -4.51 1.10
CA VAL A 54 12.65 -3.22 1.59
C VAL A 54 14.07 -3.39 2.13
N PRO A 55 15.05 -2.70 1.53
CA PRO A 55 16.46 -2.93 1.92
C PRO A 55 16.74 -2.60 3.38
N GLU A 56 16.04 -1.61 3.92
CA GLU A 56 16.28 -1.17 5.29
C GLU A 56 15.97 -2.26 6.31
N PHE A 57 15.00 -3.13 6.01
CA PHE A 57 14.61 -4.17 6.95
C PHE A 57 15.28 -5.51 6.68
N GLY A 58 15.63 -5.77 5.42
CA GLY A 58 16.25 -7.05 5.09
C GLY A 58 15.36 -8.25 5.31
N ASP A 59 14.07 -8.08 5.48
CA ASP A 59 13.12 -9.15 5.73
C ASP A 59 12.35 -9.46 4.44
N PRO A 60 12.45 -10.69 3.92
CA PRO A 60 11.76 -11.02 2.66
C PRO A 60 10.25 -10.84 2.72
N ASN A 61 9.66 -10.81 3.90
CA ASN A 61 8.23 -10.63 4.04
C ASN A 61 7.81 -9.18 4.13
N ILE A 62 8.75 -8.25 4.23
CA ILE A 62 8.45 -6.82 4.24
C ILE A 62 8.85 -6.25 2.90
N ARG A 63 7.85 -5.84 2.13
CA ARG A 63 8.06 -5.44 0.75
C ARG A 63 7.45 -4.08 0.49
N GLU A 64 7.79 -3.50 -0.64
CA GLU A 64 7.33 -2.18 -1.02
C GLU A 64 6.92 -2.13 -2.47
N LEU A 65 5.93 -1.29 -2.74
CA LEU A 65 5.51 -0.90 -4.08
C LEU A 65 5.52 0.61 -4.13
N PHE A 66 5.74 1.15 -5.31
CA PHE A 66 5.70 2.60 -5.47
C PHE A 66 4.39 3.03 -6.08
N VAL A 67 3.77 4.04 -5.49
CA VAL A 67 2.60 4.70 -6.04
C VAL A 67 3.06 6.13 -6.31
N ARG A 68 3.40 6.38 -7.57
CA ARG A 68 3.99 7.64 -7.99
C ARG A 68 5.29 7.85 -7.23
N GLU A 69 5.38 8.88 -6.42
CA GLU A 69 6.61 9.15 -5.67
C GLU A 69 6.53 8.66 -4.23
N TYR A 70 5.44 7.96 -3.89
CA TYR A 70 5.25 7.47 -2.54
C TYR A 70 5.51 5.98 -2.46
N ARG A 71 5.84 5.52 -1.28
CA ARG A 71 6.19 4.12 -1.05
C ARG A 71 5.11 3.45 -0.22
N LEU A 72 4.55 2.36 -0.75
CA LEU A 72 3.57 1.56 -0.03
C LEU A 72 4.30 0.34 0.54
N ILE A 73 4.45 0.30 1.85
CA ILE A 73 5.14 -0.79 2.52
C ILE A 73 4.13 -1.75 3.11
N TYR A 74 4.34 -3.03 2.91
CA TYR A 74 3.43 -4.05 3.41
C TYR A 74 4.22 -5.25 3.89
N SER A 75 3.58 -6.09 4.72
CA SER A 75 4.19 -7.33 5.16
C SER A 75 3.32 -8.50 4.73
N ILE A 76 3.98 -9.63 4.46
CA ILE A 76 3.30 -10.85 4.05
C ILE A 76 3.17 -11.72 5.29
N GLU A 77 1.93 -12.00 5.69
CA GLU A 77 1.65 -12.81 6.87
C GLU A 77 1.18 -14.18 6.43
N LYS A 78 1.76 -15.20 7.02
CA LYS A 78 1.45 -16.57 6.63
C LYS A 78 0.00 -16.93 6.90
N ASP A 79 -0.54 -16.44 7.99
CA ASP A 79 -1.89 -16.78 8.39
C ASP A 79 -2.92 -15.89 7.74
N CYS A 80 -2.50 -14.94 6.92
CA CYS A 80 -3.39 -13.99 6.26
C CYS A 80 -4.22 -13.20 7.26
N ARG A 81 -3.62 -12.93 8.40
CA ARG A 81 -4.26 -12.13 9.43
C ARG A 81 -3.94 -10.67 9.22
N GLU A 82 -4.42 -9.85 10.12
CA GLU A 82 -4.16 -8.42 10.03
C GLU A 82 -2.70 -8.11 10.26
N PHE A 83 -2.32 -6.93 9.87
CA PHE A 83 -0.96 -6.45 10.05
C PHE A 83 -0.92 -5.41 11.15
#